data_9ebccdb1249831676c51dbb36a91e2fc
#
_entry.id   9ebccdb1249831676c51dbb36a91e2fc
#
_cell.length_a   1.000
_cell.length_b   1.000
_cell.length_c   1.000
_cell.angle_alpha   90.00
_cell.angle_beta   90.00
_cell.angle_gamma   90.00
#
_symmetry.space_group_name_H-M   'P 1'
#
loop_
_entity.id
_entity.type
_entity.pdbx_description
1 polymer ?
#
loop_
_entity_poly.entity_id
_entity_poly.type
_entity_poly.pdbx_seq_one_letter_code
_entity_poly.pdbx_strand_id
1 'polypeptide(L)'
;MERNGKSRALICFVLCMIMALPVYFGSTVPVRAADQQTIIVGTNAEYSPFEYLDDDGNITGFDYDLLEAIAQEENVKLVWKDMPFDSLMGSMEAGDVQVIAAGIGPTEDRKKSVDFSDVYYTGTQCIVSRKDNPIKDFEEMSGKTVAVLEGAQSDMIASGETTDYGEVKDARVKRFKNASSAVMELKNGGADAVLIDNIMAEIYCKQNSDLQYESVPSTAEDTVFCIEKGNAEIVQIINDGLAKVKKSGAYDDLYQKYFVDTVDNSDDVTDVAAADGFLGLLSFIFLQDNRWKFYINGLGITLVVSLLSVIVGILIGLVVALVRLGAAKKGRKTIPSTIADIYVDVIRGTPSVLQLMIIYFAVFHSRLGYVAAVASFGIN
;
A
#
# COMPACT_ATOMS: atom_id res chain seq x y z
N MET A 1 -45.99 -35.33 28.32
CA MET A 1 -45.98 -33.89 27.95
C MET A 1 -44.75 -33.12 28.44
N GLU A 2 -43.72 -33.78 28.98
CA GLU A 2 -42.53 -33.09 29.58
C GLU A 2 -41.31 -32.93 28.67
N ARG A 3 -41.36 -33.44 27.46
CA ARG A 3 -40.17 -33.46 26.56
C ARG A 3 -39.97 -32.17 25.74
N ASN A 4 -40.97 -31.28 25.69
CA ASN A 4 -40.94 -30.02 24.93
C ASN A 4 -40.37 -28.81 25.72
N GLY A 5 -40.30 -28.89 27.04
CA GLY A 5 -39.80 -27.82 27.91
C GLY A 5 -38.27 -27.65 27.83
N LYS A 6 -37.53 -28.77 27.82
CA LYS A 6 -36.05 -28.76 27.82
C LYS A 6 -35.46 -28.28 26.51
N SER A 7 -36.10 -28.57 25.35
CA SER A 7 -35.66 -28.06 24.04
C SER A 7 -35.91 -26.55 23.90
N ARG A 8 -36.99 -26.03 24.45
CA ARG A 8 -37.29 -24.57 24.41
C ARG A 8 -36.36 -23.79 25.32
N ALA A 9 -36.00 -24.34 26.48
CA ALA A 9 -35.04 -23.73 27.40
C ALA A 9 -33.63 -23.67 26.80
N LEU A 10 -33.19 -24.70 26.07
CA LEU A 10 -31.90 -24.74 25.43
C LEU A 10 -31.82 -23.74 24.28
N ILE A 11 -32.87 -23.59 23.48
CA ILE A 11 -32.93 -22.61 22.37
C ILE A 11 -32.96 -21.17 22.92
N CYS A 12 -33.71 -20.91 23.99
CA CYS A 12 -33.71 -19.61 24.65
C CYS A 12 -32.35 -19.29 25.29
N PHE A 13 -31.66 -20.27 25.87
CA PHE A 13 -30.34 -20.09 26.46
C PHE A 13 -29.28 -19.77 25.42
N VAL A 14 -29.29 -20.44 24.26
CA VAL A 14 -28.37 -20.17 23.12
C VAL A 14 -28.67 -18.81 22.48
N LEU A 15 -29.94 -18.42 22.33
CA LEU A 15 -30.34 -17.10 21.85
C LEU A 15 -29.98 -15.98 22.82
N CYS A 16 -30.14 -16.21 24.14
CA CYS A 16 -29.67 -15.25 25.15
C CYS A 16 -28.16 -15.13 25.22
N MET A 17 -27.39 -16.21 25.00
CA MET A 17 -25.95 -16.17 24.93
C MET A 17 -25.44 -15.39 23.68
N ILE A 18 -26.12 -15.53 22.55
CA ILE A 18 -25.79 -14.79 21.32
C ILE A 18 -26.16 -13.30 21.45
N MET A 19 -27.22 -12.96 22.17
CA MET A 19 -27.59 -11.56 22.43
C MET A 19 -26.79 -10.91 23.57
N ALA A 20 -26.20 -11.69 24.47
CA ALA A 20 -25.38 -11.18 25.57
C ALA A 20 -23.93 -10.88 25.22
N LEU A 21 -23.42 -11.39 24.08
CA LEU A 21 -22.07 -11.13 23.62
C LEU A 21 -21.74 -9.64 23.32
N PRO A 22 -22.66 -8.79 22.82
CA PRO A 22 -22.35 -7.37 22.63
C PRO A 22 -22.39 -6.54 23.92
N VAL A 23 -22.99 -7.02 25.01
CA VAL A 23 -23.15 -6.25 26.26
C VAL A 23 -21.90 -6.33 27.15
N TYR A 24 -21.05 -7.36 26.99
CA TYR A 24 -19.88 -7.53 27.83
C TYR A 24 -18.61 -6.79 27.30
N PHE A 25 -18.67 -6.23 26.09
CA PHE A 25 -17.58 -5.40 25.52
C PHE A 25 -17.79 -3.88 25.63
N GLY A 26 -18.80 -3.43 26.31
CA GLY A 26 -19.14 -2.02 26.40
C GLY A 26 -19.25 -1.52 27.81
N SER A 27 -18.19 -1.33 28.56
CA SER A 27 -18.08 -0.33 29.64
C SER A 27 -16.73 -0.41 30.36
N THR A 28 -15.64 -0.17 29.68
CA THR A 28 -14.54 0.56 30.29
C THR A 28 -14.46 1.88 29.53
N VAL A 29 -14.99 2.92 30.07
CA VAL A 29 -14.67 4.29 29.64
C VAL A 29 -13.21 4.49 30.04
N PRO A 30 -12.25 4.48 29.09
CA PRO A 30 -10.91 4.89 29.44
C PRO A 30 -10.99 6.38 29.77
N VAL A 31 -10.40 6.77 30.90
CA VAL A 31 -10.03 8.16 31.16
C VAL A 31 -9.31 8.65 29.89
N ARG A 32 -9.93 9.62 29.21
CA ARG A 32 -9.47 10.24 27.98
C ARG A 32 -8.10 10.90 28.27
N ALA A 33 -7.01 10.21 27.97
CA ALA A 33 -5.80 10.90 27.60
C ALA A 33 -6.19 11.83 26.44
N ALA A 34 -5.72 13.07 26.43
CA ALA A 34 -6.02 14.00 25.35
C ALA A 34 -5.85 13.25 24.02
N ASP A 35 -6.92 13.18 23.22
CA ASP A 35 -6.91 12.44 21.94
C ASP A 35 -5.78 13.03 21.09
N GLN A 36 -4.70 12.28 20.98
CA GLN A 36 -3.62 12.60 20.06
C GLN A 36 -4.21 12.57 18.65
N GLN A 37 -4.10 13.67 17.92
CA GLN A 37 -4.57 13.75 16.55
C GLN A 37 -3.92 12.63 15.74
N THR A 38 -4.73 11.90 14.97
CA THR A 38 -4.23 10.83 14.13
C THR A 38 -4.33 11.27 12.67
N ILE A 39 -3.21 11.16 11.95
CA ILE A 39 -3.09 11.48 10.52
C ILE A 39 -2.85 10.18 9.76
N ILE A 40 -3.64 9.94 8.71
CA ILE A 40 -3.49 8.75 7.85
C ILE A 40 -2.57 9.13 6.68
N VAL A 41 -1.46 8.41 6.55
CA VAL A 41 -0.41 8.66 5.54
C VAL A 41 -0.43 7.56 4.49
N GLY A 42 -0.50 7.95 3.21
CA GLY A 42 -0.28 7.05 2.07
C GLY A 42 1.18 7.08 1.64
N THR A 43 1.73 5.94 1.29
CA THR A 43 3.10 5.80 0.79
C THR A 43 3.18 4.68 -0.24
N ASN A 44 4.29 4.59 -1.00
CA ASN A 44 4.62 3.45 -1.85
C ASN A 44 5.97 2.87 -1.41
N ALA A 45 5.92 1.91 -0.46
CA ALA A 45 7.12 1.37 0.19
C ALA A 45 7.95 0.44 -0.72
N GLU A 46 8.17 0.87 -1.96
CA GLU A 46 9.02 0.22 -2.99
C GLU A 46 10.03 1.21 -3.60
N TYR A 47 10.28 2.35 -2.94
CA TYR A 47 11.10 3.45 -3.47
C TYR A 47 12.26 3.84 -2.54
N SER A 48 13.18 2.89 -2.28
CA SER A 48 14.39 3.14 -1.48
C SER A 48 15.28 4.20 -2.17
N PRO A 49 15.87 5.15 -1.41
CA PRO A 49 15.92 5.26 0.04
C PRO A 49 14.83 6.14 0.66
N PHE A 50 13.85 6.62 -0.12
CA PHE A 50 12.79 7.51 0.37
C PHE A 50 11.78 6.76 1.23
N GLU A 51 11.20 5.66 0.73
CA GLU A 51 10.28 4.77 1.44
C GLU A 51 10.39 3.34 0.90
N TYR A 52 10.59 2.40 1.80
CA TYR A 52 10.73 0.98 1.45
C TYR A 52 10.41 0.07 2.64
N LEU A 53 10.27 -1.22 2.38
CA LEU A 53 10.13 -2.20 3.44
C LEU A 53 11.50 -2.73 3.86
N ASP A 54 11.76 -2.74 5.18
CA ASP A 54 12.93 -3.39 5.74
C ASP A 54 12.82 -4.93 5.67
N ASP A 55 13.86 -5.64 6.12
CA ASP A 55 13.92 -7.11 6.12
C ASP A 55 12.82 -7.76 6.96
N ASP A 56 12.25 -7.05 7.91
CA ASP A 56 11.16 -7.50 8.77
C ASP A 56 9.77 -7.12 8.23
N GLY A 57 9.72 -6.37 7.11
CA GLY A 57 8.52 -5.93 6.43
C GLY A 57 7.90 -4.67 7.04
N ASN A 58 8.66 -3.90 7.80
CA ASN A 58 8.22 -2.60 8.28
C ASN A 58 8.56 -1.51 7.27
N ILE A 59 7.72 -0.49 7.17
CA ILE A 59 8.02 0.68 6.36
C ILE A 59 9.15 1.45 7.02
N THR A 60 10.14 1.85 6.24
CA THR A 60 11.29 2.67 6.62
C THR A 60 11.70 3.55 5.44
N GLY A 61 12.66 4.44 5.63
CA GLY A 61 13.18 5.32 4.59
C GLY A 61 13.19 6.78 5.03
N PHE A 62 13.74 7.65 4.18
CA PHE A 62 13.89 9.06 4.50
C PHE A 62 12.55 9.75 4.74
N ASP A 63 11.58 9.56 3.86
CA ASP A 63 10.25 10.16 3.97
C ASP A 63 9.50 9.65 5.19
N TYR A 64 9.62 8.34 5.47
CA TYR A 64 9.02 7.72 6.64
C TYR A 64 9.61 8.29 7.94
N ASP A 65 10.94 8.23 8.10
CA ASP A 65 11.61 8.66 9.33
C ASP A 65 11.48 10.19 9.52
N LEU A 66 11.50 10.97 8.43
CA LEU A 66 11.30 12.42 8.49
C LEU A 66 9.90 12.78 8.98
N LEU A 67 8.87 12.14 8.42
CA LEU A 67 7.49 12.43 8.82
C LEU A 67 7.17 11.91 10.23
N GLU A 68 7.76 10.78 10.66
CA GLU A 68 7.68 10.30 12.05
C GLU A 68 8.39 11.26 13.03
N ALA A 69 9.55 11.83 12.64
CA ALA A 69 10.21 12.86 13.45
C ALA A 69 9.36 14.15 13.58
N ILE A 70 8.73 14.57 12.48
CA ILE A 70 7.77 15.68 12.47
C ILE A 70 6.59 15.38 13.40
N ALA A 71 6.02 14.18 13.30
CA ALA A 71 4.89 13.76 14.11
C ALA A 71 5.22 13.72 15.62
N GLN A 72 6.44 13.32 15.96
CA GLN A 72 6.94 13.34 17.34
C GLN A 72 7.05 14.77 17.87
N GLU A 73 7.61 15.71 17.09
CA GLU A 73 7.72 17.13 17.47
C GLU A 73 6.35 17.81 17.66
N GLU A 74 5.35 17.41 16.87
CA GLU A 74 4.00 17.97 16.89
C GLU A 74 3.01 17.18 17.76
N ASN A 75 3.48 16.09 18.41
CA ASN A 75 2.64 15.22 19.24
C ASN A 75 1.38 14.70 18.50
N VAL A 76 1.53 14.33 17.23
CA VAL A 76 0.51 13.67 16.43
C VAL A 76 0.86 12.19 16.21
N LYS A 77 -0.13 11.37 15.86
CA LYS A 77 0.06 9.95 15.57
C LYS A 77 -0.10 9.71 14.09
N LEU A 78 0.81 8.97 13.48
CA LEU A 78 0.68 8.53 12.09
C LEU A 78 0.12 7.12 11.99
N VAL A 79 -0.64 6.88 10.92
CA VAL A 79 -1.11 5.56 10.51
C VAL A 79 -0.77 5.41 9.03
N TRP A 80 0.20 4.57 8.73
CA TRP A 80 0.71 4.37 7.38
C TRP A 80 -0.12 3.36 6.60
N LYS A 81 -0.30 3.65 5.30
CA LYS A 81 -0.92 2.77 4.32
C LYS A 81 -0.01 2.66 3.11
N ASP A 82 0.52 1.46 2.89
CA ASP A 82 1.29 1.15 1.70
C ASP A 82 0.36 0.81 0.53
N MET A 83 0.62 1.40 -0.65
CA MET A 83 -0.13 1.17 -1.87
C MET A 83 0.68 1.56 -3.12
N PRO A 84 0.30 1.10 -4.32
CA PRO A 84 0.94 1.53 -5.57
C PRO A 84 0.92 3.05 -5.74
N PHE A 85 2.03 3.62 -6.25
CA PHE A 85 2.23 5.06 -6.38
C PHE A 85 1.10 5.76 -7.16
N ASP A 86 0.65 5.17 -8.28
CA ASP A 86 -0.44 5.68 -9.11
C ASP A 86 -1.82 5.72 -8.40
N SER A 87 -1.95 4.98 -7.30
CA SER A 87 -3.18 4.93 -6.50
C SER A 87 -3.24 5.98 -5.40
N LEU A 88 -2.11 6.61 -5.05
CA LEU A 88 -1.99 7.53 -3.92
C LEU A 88 -2.91 8.75 -4.05
N MET A 89 -2.89 9.42 -5.21
CA MET A 89 -3.74 10.61 -5.44
C MET A 89 -5.23 10.27 -5.37
N GLY A 90 -5.65 9.17 -5.99
CA GLY A 90 -7.04 8.71 -5.93
C GLY A 90 -7.49 8.34 -4.52
N SER A 91 -6.57 7.76 -3.70
CA SER A 91 -6.85 7.44 -2.30
C SER A 91 -7.02 8.70 -1.44
N MET A 92 -6.27 9.77 -1.74
CA MET A 92 -6.44 11.07 -1.07
C MET A 92 -7.76 11.74 -1.47
N GLU A 93 -8.10 11.74 -2.75
CA GLU A 93 -9.39 12.28 -3.24
C GLU A 93 -10.60 11.52 -2.66
N ALA A 94 -10.45 10.23 -2.39
CA ALA A 94 -11.45 9.42 -1.71
C ALA A 94 -11.54 9.67 -0.18
N GLY A 95 -10.59 10.41 0.40
CA GLY A 95 -10.50 10.65 1.84
C GLY A 95 -9.94 9.46 2.63
N ASP A 96 -9.32 8.50 1.97
CA ASP A 96 -8.72 7.32 2.61
C ASP A 96 -7.36 7.63 3.25
N VAL A 97 -6.64 8.65 2.75
CA VAL A 97 -5.39 9.19 3.28
C VAL A 97 -5.47 10.73 3.34
N GLN A 98 -4.77 11.33 4.27
CA GLN A 98 -4.75 12.78 4.50
C GLN A 98 -3.42 13.40 4.11
N VAL A 99 -2.36 12.61 4.11
CA VAL A 99 -1.00 12.99 3.72
C VAL A 99 -0.46 11.91 2.80
N ILE A 100 0.32 12.30 1.80
CA ILE A 100 1.13 11.39 0.98
C ILE A 100 2.61 11.73 1.23
N ALA A 101 3.40 10.72 1.58
CA ALA A 101 4.84 10.75 1.71
C ALA A 101 5.40 9.65 0.79
N ALA A 102 5.92 10.02 -0.37
CA ALA A 102 6.27 9.08 -1.43
C ALA A 102 7.23 9.70 -2.49
N GLY A 103 8.25 10.45 -2.04
CA GLY A 103 9.20 11.10 -2.95
C GLY A 103 8.51 11.99 -4.00
N ILE A 104 7.42 12.65 -3.66
CA ILE A 104 6.50 13.26 -4.64
C ILE A 104 6.75 14.76 -4.84
N GLY A 105 6.75 15.21 -6.10
CA GLY A 105 6.92 16.62 -6.45
C GLY A 105 5.61 17.40 -6.66
N PRO A 106 5.63 18.75 -6.51
CA PRO A 106 4.47 19.62 -6.61
C PRO A 106 4.15 20.03 -8.06
N THR A 107 3.63 19.12 -8.89
CA THR A 107 3.25 19.46 -10.27
C THR A 107 2.01 20.36 -10.33
N GLU A 108 1.85 21.10 -11.43
CA GLU A 108 0.71 22.01 -11.64
C GLU A 108 -0.64 21.26 -11.61
N ASP A 109 -0.67 20.01 -12.07
CA ASP A 109 -1.89 19.20 -12.00
C ASP A 109 -2.21 18.77 -10.56
N ARG A 110 -1.21 18.36 -9.80
CA ARG A 110 -1.37 17.99 -8.39
C ARG A 110 -1.83 19.18 -7.53
N LYS A 111 -1.36 20.40 -7.82
CA LYS A 111 -1.80 21.65 -7.14
C LYS A 111 -3.31 21.88 -7.19
N LYS A 112 -3.99 21.34 -8.18
CA LYS A 112 -5.46 21.46 -8.30
C LYS A 112 -6.19 20.62 -7.26
N SER A 113 -5.66 19.44 -6.92
CA SER A 113 -6.30 18.43 -6.08
C SER A 113 -5.77 18.38 -4.65
N VAL A 114 -4.54 18.86 -4.40
CA VAL A 114 -3.89 18.77 -3.08
C VAL A 114 -3.25 20.09 -2.68
N ASP A 115 -2.92 20.24 -1.39
CA ASP A 115 -2.00 21.23 -0.86
C ASP A 115 -0.64 20.57 -0.58
N PHE A 116 0.40 21.37 -0.36
CA PHE A 116 1.76 20.88 -0.19
C PHE A 116 2.39 21.44 1.09
N SER A 117 3.32 20.66 1.65
CA SER A 117 4.24 21.16 2.67
C SER A 117 5.29 22.11 2.07
N ASP A 118 6.12 22.67 2.94
CA ASP A 118 7.40 23.23 2.54
C ASP A 118 8.29 22.15 1.94
N VAL A 119 9.19 22.56 1.04
CA VAL A 119 10.15 21.68 0.39
C VAL A 119 11.12 21.08 1.41
N TYR A 120 11.27 19.76 1.37
CA TYR A 120 12.22 19.08 2.24
C TYR A 120 13.43 18.51 1.50
N TYR A 121 13.31 18.20 0.20
CA TYR A 121 14.39 17.69 -0.63
C TYR A 121 14.27 18.29 -2.05
N THR A 122 15.39 18.42 -2.77
CA THR A 122 15.39 18.80 -4.19
C THR A 122 16.31 17.85 -4.93
N GLY A 123 15.78 17.17 -5.92
CA GLY A 123 16.50 16.24 -6.79
C GLY A 123 16.45 16.64 -8.25
N THR A 124 16.97 15.77 -9.13
CA THR A 124 16.88 15.89 -10.58
C THR A 124 16.54 14.54 -11.18
N GLN A 125 15.92 14.51 -12.36
CA GLN A 125 15.78 13.26 -13.09
C GLN A 125 17.12 12.91 -13.76
N CYS A 126 17.36 11.60 -13.86
CA CYS A 126 18.53 11.03 -14.53
C CYS A 126 18.08 10.03 -15.59
N ILE A 127 18.81 9.98 -16.67
CA ILE A 127 18.68 8.99 -17.73
C ILE A 127 19.63 7.83 -17.40
N VAL A 128 19.10 6.70 -17.00
CA VAL A 128 19.87 5.46 -16.82
C VAL A 128 19.85 4.69 -18.14
N SER A 129 21.03 4.30 -18.61
CA SER A 129 21.21 3.54 -19.85
C SER A 129 22.29 2.46 -19.69
N ARG A 130 22.30 1.47 -20.60
CA ARG A 130 23.40 0.50 -20.63
C ARG A 130 24.68 1.15 -21.18
N LYS A 131 25.83 0.77 -20.65
CA LYS A 131 27.14 1.27 -21.08
C LYS A 131 27.47 0.96 -22.55
N ASP A 132 26.90 -0.13 -23.07
CA ASP A 132 27.07 -0.51 -24.50
C ASP A 132 26.13 0.27 -25.44
N ASN A 133 25.11 0.95 -24.91
CA ASN A 133 24.19 1.80 -25.66
C ASN A 133 23.86 3.06 -24.84
N PRO A 134 24.85 3.99 -24.68
CA PRO A 134 24.66 5.15 -23.82
C PRO A 134 23.65 6.14 -24.41
N ILE A 135 22.86 6.78 -23.53
CA ILE A 135 21.90 7.83 -23.84
C ILE A 135 22.17 8.98 -22.88
N LYS A 136 22.41 10.20 -23.41
CA LYS A 136 22.93 11.33 -22.63
C LYS A 136 21.92 12.44 -22.38
N ASP A 137 20.92 12.57 -23.21
CA ASP A 137 19.92 13.63 -23.12
C ASP A 137 18.58 13.22 -23.70
N PHE A 138 17.58 14.08 -23.60
CA PHE A 138 16.23 13.82 -24.07
C PHE A 138 16.14 13.73 -25.61
N GLU A 139 17.06 14.37 -26.36
CA GLU A 139 17.09 14.27 -27.80
C GLU A 139 17.49 12.85 -28.23
N GLU A 140 18.48 12.26 -27.58
CA GLU A 140 18.91 10.88 -27.83
C GLU A 140 17.84 9.83 -27.34
N MET A 141 16.94 10.20 -26.42
CA MET A 141 15.81 9.38 -26.03
C MET A 141 14.70 9.35 -27.09
N SER A 142 14.70 10.28 -28.04
CA SER A 142 13.66 10.38 -29.08
C SER A 142 13.53 9.10 -29.90
N GLY A 143 12.30 8.59 -30.03
CA GLY A 143 12.00 7.34 -30.72
C GLY A 143 12.44 6.05 -29.99
N LYS A 144 13.04 6.17 -28.81
CA LYS A 144 13.49 5.04 -27.97
C LYS A 144 12.37 4.51 -27.09
N THR A 145 12.61 3.34 -26.51
CA THR A 145 11.73 2.78 -25.47
C THR A 145 12.25 3.21 -24.10
N VAL A 146 11.44 3.99 -23.38
CA VAL A 146 11.77 4.55 -22.08
C VAL A 146 10.90 3.89 -21.01
N ALA A 147 11.54 3.31 -20.01
CA ALA A 147 10.86 2.76 -18.86
C ALA A 147 10.76 3.81 -17.75
N VAL A 148 9.60 3.89 -17.09
CA VAL A 148 9.28 4.90 -16.07
C VAL A 148 8.42 4.30 -14.96
N LEU A 149 8.39 4.97 -13.80
CA LEU A 149 7.41 4.69 -12.75
C LEU A 149 6.07 5.36 -13.13
N GLU A 150 5.00 4.57 -13.20
CA GLU A 150 3.67 5.02 -13.62
C GLU A 150 3.13 6.15 -12.73
N GLY A 151 2.75 7.26 -13.36
CA GLY A 151 2.24 8.45 -12.68
C GLY A 151 3.28 9.34 -12.00
N ALA A 152 4.58 8.99 -12.07
CA ALA A 152 5.67 9.82 -11.57
C ALA A 152 5.99 10.98 -12.54
N GLN A 153 6.84 11.92 -12.11
CA GLN A 153 7.31 13.01 -12.99
C GLN A 153 8.03 12.47 -14.23
N SER A 154 8.83 11.41 -14.06
CA SER A 154 9.50 10.73 -15.18
C SER A 154 8.51 10.23 -16.25
N ASP A 155 7.32 9.76 -15.85
CA ASP A 155 6.27 9.37 -16.78
C ASP A 155 5.70 10.59 -17.54
N MET A 156 5.40 11.67 -16.82
CA MET A 156 4.89 12.91 -17.42
C MET A 156 5.88 13.51 -18.44
N ILE A 157 7.17 13.48 -18.13
CA ILE A 157 8.23 13.95 -19.04
C ILE A 157 8.33 13.04 -20.27
N ALA A 158 8.45 11.73 -20.05
CA ALA A 158 8.65 10.76 -21.13
C ALA A 158 7.44 10.63 -22.05
N SER A 159 6.21 10.80 -21.52
CA SER A 159 4.96 10.77 -22.30
C SER A 159 4.62 12.11 -22.97
N GLY A 160 5.35 13.18 -22.65
CA GLY A 160 5.06 14.53 -23.17
C GLY A 160 3.82 15.18 -22.54
N GLU A 161 3.39 14.69 -21.38
CA GLU A 161 2.31 15.33 -20.61
C GLU A 161 2.73 16.66 -19.99
N THR A 162 4.04 16.85 -19.79
CA THR A 162 4.64 18.13 -19.41
C THR A 162 5.83 18.47 -20.29
N THR A 163 6.00 19.76 -20.58
CA THR A 163 7.15 20.32 -21.30
C THR A 163 8.00 21.23 -20.41
N ASP A 164 7.64 21.38 -19.15
CA ASP A 164 8.28 22.32 -18.21
C ASP A 164 9.76 21.99 -17.97
N TYR A 165 10.14 20.72 -18.15
CA TYR A 165 11.49 20.19 -17.90
C TYR A 165 12.26 19.83 -19.16
N GLY A 166 11.67 20.00 -20.32
CA GLY A 166 12.17 19.57 -21.61
C GLY A 166 11.22 18.57 -22.28
N GLU A 167 11.50 18.22 -23.52
CA GLU A 167 10.63 17.37 -24.33
C GLU A 167 11.39 16.13 -24.79
N VAL A 168 10.78 14.96 -24.56
CA VAL A 168 11.19 13.68 -25.18
C VAL A 168 10.23 13.38 -26.32
N LYS A 169 10.74 13.43 -27.57
CA LYS A 169 9.90 13.26 -28.76
C LYS A 169 9.73 11.80 -29.13
N ASP A 170 8.49 11.42 -29.42
CA ASP A 170 8.16 10.10 -29.99
C ASP A 170 8.67 8.90 -29.16
N ALA A 171 8.86 9.06 -27.83
CA ALA A 171 9.26 7.96 -26.95
C ALA A 171 8.16 6.91 -26.87
N ARG A 172 8.57 5.64 -26.86
CA ARG A 172 7.70 4.52 -26.50
C ARG A 172 7.78 4.29 -25.00
N VAL A 173 6.83 4.85 -24.24
CA VAL A 173 6.82 4.78 -22.78
C VAL A 173 6.33 3.43 -22.29
N LYS A 174 7.14 2.76 -21.47
CA LYS A 174 6.77 1.56 -20.71
C LYS A 174 6.64 1.90 -19.24
N ARG A 175 5.42 1.72 -18.69
CA ARG A 175 5.08 2.05 -17.32
C ARG A 175 5.23 0.85 -16.40
N PHE A 176 5.85 1.05 -15.25
CA PHE A 176 6.07 0.03 -14.22
C PHE A 176 5.54 0.52 -12.87
N LYS A 177 5.15 -0.41 -12.02
CA LYS A 177 4.64 -0.08 -10.68
C LYS A 177 5.75 0.23 -9.67
N ASN A 178 6.99 -0.18 -9.96
CA ASN A 178 8.17 0.09 -9.15
C ASN A 178 9.42 0.29 -10.02
N ALA A 179 10.39 0.98 -9.45
CA ALA A 179 11.63 1.36 -10.13
C ALA A 179 12.50 0.15 -10.48
N SER A 180 12.55 -0.86 -9.62
CA SER A 180 13.35 -2.07 -9.84
C SER A 180 12.90 -2.82 -11.10
N SER A 181 11.60 -2.89 -11.36
CA SER A 181 11.05 -3.50 -12.58
C SER A 181 11.42 -2.70 -13.83
N ALA A 182 11.43 -1.37 -13.76
CA ALA A 182 11.86 -0.51 -14.89
C ALA A 182 13.35 -0.74 -15.21
N VAL A 183 14.20 -0.80 -14.19
CA VAL A 183 15.65 -1.08 -14.37
C VAL A 183 15.89 -2.49 -14.90
N MET A 184 15.11 -3.48 -14.42
CA MET A 184 15.20 -4.85 -14.95
C MET A 184 14.83 -4.90 -16.44
N GLU A 185 13.81 -4.15 -16.86
CA GLU A 185 13.42 -4.06 -18.28
C GLU A 185 14.55 -3.49 -19.14
N LEU A 186 15.27 -2.46 -18.63
CA LEU A 186 16.48 -1.91 -19.30
C LEU A 186 17.57 -2.98 -19.42
N LYS A 187 17.88 -3.70 -18.35
CA LYS A 187 18.91 -4.76 -18.33
C LYS A 187 18.58 -5.88 -19.31
N ASN A 188 17.32 -6.28 -19.39
CA ASN A 188 16.86 -7.34 -20.31
C ASN A 188 16.76 -6.87 -21.78
N GLY A 189 17.07 -5.59 -22.08
CA GLY A 189 17.00 -5.02 -23.42
C GLY A 189 15.58 -4.72 -23.91
N GLY A 190 14.59 -4.79 -23.03
CA GLY A 190 13.21 -4.44 -23.34
C GLY A 190 12.93 -2.94 -23.30
N ALA A 191 13.81 -2.16 -22.67
CA ALA A 191 13.89 -0.69 -22.76
C ALA A 191 15.28 -0.25 -23.18
N ASP A 192 15.38 0.96 -23.74
CA ASP A 192 16.63 1.61 -24.12
C ASP A 192 17.17 2.49 -22.99
N ALA A 193 16.26 3.10 -22.20
CA ALA A 193 16.57 3.95 -21.06
C ALA A 193 15.54 3.76 -19.94
N VAL A 194 15.94 4.14 -18.71
CA VAL A 194 15.04 4.43 -17.58
C VAL A 194 15.18 5.90 -17.24
N LEU A 195 14.08 6.61 -17.07
CA LEU A 195 14.08 7.97 -16.51
C LEU A 195 13.64 7.87 -15.05
N ILE A 196 14.50 8.32 -14.11
CA ILE A 196 14.34 8.13 -12.67
C ILE A 196 15.15 9.19 -11.90
N ASP A 197 14.84 9.39 -10.61
CA ASP A 197 15.53 10.34 -9.75
C ASP A 197 17.02 10.04 -9.57
N ASN A 198 17.81 11.08 -9.35
CA ASN A 198 19.27 11.02 -9.27
C ASN A 198 19.77 10.03 -8.20
N ILE A 199 19.18 10.01 -7.01
CA ILE A 199 19.59 9.08 -5.94
C ILE A 199 19.35 7.62 -6.36
N MET A 200 18.21 7.34 -6.96
CA MET A 200 17.91 6.01 -7.46
C MET A 200 18.81 5.61 -8.62
N ALA A 201 19.09 6.54 -9.54
CA ALA A 201 20.01 6.31 -10.64
C ALA A 201 21.42 5.97 -10.13
N GLU A 202 21.90 6.69 -9.13
CA GLU A 202 23.20 6.43 -8.51
C GLU A 202 23.27 5.06 -7.85
N ILE A 203 22.26 4.71 -7.02
CA ILE A 203 22.17 3.40 -6.36
C ILE A 203 22.17 2.27 -7.40
N TYR A 204 21.29 2.34 -8.41
CA TYR A 204 21.20 1.28 -9.41
C TYR A 204 22.45 1.16 -10.26
N CYS A 205 23.14 2.26 -10.60
CA CYS A 205 24.39 2.22 -11.36
C CYS A 205 25.59 1.73 -10.52
N LYS A 206 25.61 1.97 -9.21
CA LYS A 206 26.57 1.34 -8.30
C LYS A 206 26.37 -0.17 -8.21
N GLN A 207 25.12 -0.61 -8.07
CA GLN A 207 24.75 -2.04 -7.97
C GLN A 207 24.91 -2.79 -9.31
N ASN A 208 24.95 -2.10 -10.45
CA ASN A 208 24.95 -2.69 -11.78
C ASN A 208 26.06 -2.07 -12.62
N SER A 209 27.20 -2.74 -12.69
CA SER A 209 28.39 -2.25 -13.39
C SER A 209 28.24 -2.07 -14.90
N ASP A 210 27.21 -2.65 -15.50
CA ASP A 210 26.82 -2.55 -16.91
C ASP A 210 25.95 -1.32 -17.21
N LEU A 211 25.45 -0.62 -16.18
CA LEU A 211 24.65 0.58 -16.30
C LEU A 211 25.48 1.84 -16.05
N GLN A 212 24.97 2.94 -16.57
CA GLN A 212 25.46 4.31 -16.34
C GLN A 212 24.27 5.26 -16.30
N TYR A 213 24.46 6.45 -15.73
CA TYR A 213 23.44 7.49 -15.74
C TYR A 213 24.01 8.85 -16.12
N GLU A 214 23.14 9.70 -16.68
CA GLU A 214 23.38 11.10 -16.95
C GLU A 214 22.32 11.95 -16.28
N SER A 215 22.72 12.94 -15.52
CA SER A 215 21.79 13.87 -14.86
C SER A 215 21.21 14.86 -15.88
N VAL A 216 19.93 15.18 -15.76
CA VAL A 216 19.25 16.19 -16.57
C VAL A 216 18.93 17.41 -15.69
N PRO A 217 19.83 18.41 -15.59
CA PRO A 217 19.69 19.52 -14.65
C PRO A 217 18.43 20.37 -14.84
N SER A 218 17.86 20.41 -16.07
CA SER A 218 16.59 21.11 -16.33
C SER A 218 15.39 20.50 -15.63
N THR A 219 15.52 19.30 -15.07
CA THR A 219 14.48 18.58 -14.35
C THR A 219 14.58 18.74 -12.83
N ALA A 220 15.27 19.78 -12.34
CA ALA A 220 15.31 20.02 -10.90
C ALA A 220 13.89 20.06 -10.31
N GLU A 221 13.63 19.19 -9.35
CA GLU A 221 12.32 18.98 -8.75
C GLU A 221 12.40 19.04 -7.24
N ASP A 222 11.49 19.82 -6.67
CA ASP A 222 11.29 19.87 -5.24
C ASP A 222 10.45 18.68 -4.79
N THR A 223 10.79 18.11 -3.64
CA THR A 223 10.03 17.04 -3.00
C THR A 223 9.32 17.59 -1.79
N VAL A 224 8.04 17.26 -1.68
CA VAL A 224 7.10 17.77 -0.68
C VAL A 224 6.19 16.66 -0.16
N PHE A 225 5.60 16.85 1.02
CA PHE A 225 4.45 16.04 1.40
C PHE A 225 3.20 16.61 0.75
N CYS A 226 2.38 15.75 0.11
CA CYS A 226 1.06 16.17 -0.35
C CYS A 226 0.06 16.06 0.81
N ILE A 227 -0.83 17.04 0.91
CA ILE A 227 -1.82 17.15 1.98
C ILE A 227 -3.21 17.29 1.33
N GLU A 228 -4.20 16.67 1.95
CA GLU A 228 -5.60 16.81 1.54
C GLU A 228 -5.98 18.27 1.31
N LYS A 229 -6.63 18.55 0.19
CA LYS A 229 -6.95 19.92 -0.24
C LYS A 229 -7.75 20.70 0.78
N GLY A 230 -7.28 21.89 1.15
CA GLY A 230 -7.93 22.78 2.11
C GLY A 230 -7.68 22.45 3.58
N ASN A 231 -6.85 21.45 3.88
CA ASN A 231 -6.51 21.06 5.25
C ASN A 231 -5.32 21.88 5.78
N ALA A 232 -5.55 23.18 6.01
CA ALA A 232 -4.53 24.11 6.48
C ALA A 232 -3.92 23.71 7.84
N GLU A 233 -4.66 23.00 8.68
CA GLU A 233 -4.18 22.51 9.97
C GLU A 233 -3.06 21.50 9.80
N ILE A 234 -3.22 20.49 8.93
CA ILE A 234 -2.17 19.51 8.67
C ILE A 234 -0.98 20.15 7.96
N VAL A 235 -1.20 21.10 7.02
CA VAL A 235 -0.11 21.86 6.38
C VAL A 235 0.74 22.57 7.44
N GLN A 236 0.10 23.24 8.41
CA GLN A 236 0.80 23.94 9.48
C GLN A 236 1.56 22.97 10.39
N ILE A 237 0.94 21.87 10.82
CA ILE A 237 1.59 20.83 11.63
C ILE A 237 2.86 20.32 10.96
N ILE A 238 2.76 19.97 9.68
CA ILE A 238 3.91 19.41 8.94
C ILE A 238 5.02 20.47 8.78
N ASN A 239 4.70 21.71 8.42
CA ASN A 239 5.70 22.75 8.20
C ASN A 239 6.37 23.19 9.51
N ASP A 240 5.60 23.36 10.59
CA ASP A 240 6.15 23.71 11.90
C ASP A 240 7.06 22.59 12.42
N GLY A 241 6.64 21.33 12.29
CA GLY A 241 7.43 20.18 12.65
C GLY A 241 8.70 20.04 11.80
N LEU A 242 8.60 20.20 10.48
CA LEU A 242 9.76 20.20 9.57
C LEU A 242 10.80 21.26 9.95
N ALA A 243 10.33 22.47 10.29
CA ALA A 243 11.22 23.53 10.76
C ALA A 243 11.92 23.17 12.07
N LYS A 244 11.23 22.48 13.01
CA LYS A 244 11.83 22.00 14.26
C LYS A 244 12.85 20.91 14.02
N VAL A 245 12.53 19.90 13.18
CA VAL A 245 13.42 18.79 12.81
C VAL A 245 14.67 19.32 12.11
N LYS A 246 14.55 20.29 11.19
CA LYS A 246 15.71 20.95 10.56
C LYS A 246 16.55 21.72 11.59
N LYS A 247 15.92 22.42 12.53
CA LYS A 247 16.62 23.21 13.55
C LYS A 247 17.35 22.34 14.58
N SER A 248 16.84 21.16 14.91
CA SER A 248 17.46 20.23 15.86
C SER A 248 18.68 19.51 15.29
N GLY A 249 18.87 19.50 13.97
CA GLY A 249 19.88 18.71 13.25
C GLY A 249 19.42 17.28 12.90
N ALA A 250 18.25 16.87 13.36
CA ALA A 250 17.73 15.52 13.04
C ALA A 250 17.50 15.32 11.53
N TYR A 251 17.16 16.38 10.81
CA TYR A 251 17.07 16.34 9.36
C TYR A 251 18.44 15.98 8.71
N ASP A 252 19.52 16.60 9.17
CA ASP A 252 20.87 16.37 8.62
C ASP A 252 21.33 14.95 8.92
N ASP A 253 21.02 14.41 10.11
CA ASP A 253 21.30 13.01 10.48
C ASP A 253 20.55 12.03 9.58
N LEU A 254 19.26 12.30 9.28
CA LEU A 254 18.46 11.48 8.36
C LEU A 254 18.98 11.59 6.93
N TYR A 255 19.32 12.78 6.47
CA TYR A 255 19.91 12.99 5.16
C TYR A 255 21.21 12.22 4.99
N GLN A 256 22.11 12.31 5.97
CA GLN A 256 23.36 11.54 5.98
C GLN A 256 23.09 10.03 5.92
N LYS A 257 22.20 9.53 6.79
CA LYS A 257 21.84 8.10 6.86
C LYS A 257 21.34 7.55 5.53
N TYR A 258 20.40 8.26 4.89
CA TYR A 258 19.67 7.70 3.74
C TYR A 258 20.29 8.06 2.37
N PHE A 259 20.89 9.21 2.23
CA PHE A 259 21.41 9.68 0.93
C PHE A 259 22.92 9.61 0.80
N VAL A 260 23.67 9.60 1.89
CA VAL A 260 25.13 9.50 1.84
C VAL A 260 25.58 8.09 2.22
N ASP A 261 25.25 7.64 3.44
CA ASP A 261 25.73 6.35 3.94
C ASP A 261 25.14 5.18 3.15
N THR A 262 23.85 5.26 2.71
CA THR A 262 23.23 4.21 1.90
C THR A 262 23.87 4.12 0.50
N VAL A 263 24.18 5.26 -0.11
CA VAL A 263 24.87 5.28 -1.40
C VAL A 263 26.29 4.74 -1.24
N ASP A 264 27.01 5.15 -0.21
CA ASP A 264 28.40 4.71 0.02
C ASP A 264 28.51 3.22 0.39
N ASN A 265 27.52 2.67 1.09
CA ASN A 265 27.48 1.27 1.50
C ASN A 265 26.76 0.36 0.48
N SER A 266 26.28 0.87 -0.64
CA SER A 266 25.56 0.09 -1.66
C SER A 266 26.42 -0.98 -2.36
N ASP A 267 27.72 -1.02 -2.13
CA ASP A 267 28.63 -2.06 -2.61
C ASP A 267 28.34 -3.45 -2.03
N ASP A 268 27.59 -3.54 -0.92
CA ASP A 268 27.23 -4.81 -0.24
C ASP A 268 25.91 -5.43 -0.75
N VAL A 269 25.18 -4.76 -1.62
CA VAL A 269 23.92 -5.30 -2.19
C VAL A 269 24.27 -6.16 -3.39
N THR A 270 24.30 -7.46 -3.14
CA THR A 270 24.59 -8.50 -4.14
C THR A 270 23.89 -8.28 -5.47
N ASP A 271 24.68 -8.30 -6.55
CA ASP A 271 24.33 -8.24 -7.95
C ASP A 271 22.94 -8.83 -8.25
N VAL A 272 21.99 -7.97 -8.65
CA VAL A 272 20.75 -8.37 -9.34
C VAL A 272 21.08 -9.06 -10.67
N ALA A 273 22.35 -9.03 -11.08
CA ALA A 273 22.86 -9.49 -12.36
C ALA A 273 22.94 -11.03 -12.52
N ALA A 274 22.74 -11.83 -11.48
CA ALA A 274 23.03 -13.26 -11.56
C ALA A 274 21.78 -14.18 -11.60
N ALA A 275 20.64 -13.68 -12.02
CA ALA A 275 19.48 -14.55 -12.26
C ALA A 275 19.59 -15.22 -13.65
N ASP A 276 20.73 -15.90 -13.92
CA ASP A 276 20.87 -16.71 -15.12
C ASP A 276 19.91 -17.92 -15.01
N GLY A 277 18.80 -17.85 -15.77
CA GLY A 277 17.85 -18.93 -15.93
C GLY A 277 16.71 -18.98 -14.89
N PHE A 278 15.83 -19.96 -15.06
CA PHE A 278 14.60 -20.13 -14.27
C PHE A 278 14.86 -20.27 -12.75
N LEU A 279 15.95 -20.93 -12.35
CA LEU A 279 16.31 -21.09 -10.92
C LEU A 279 16.81 -19.77 -10.31
N GLY A 280 17.55 -18.96 -11.08
CA GLY A 280 17.96 -17.63 -10.67
C GLY A 280 16.75 -16.70 -10.47
N LEU A 281 15.79 -16.76 -11.40
CA LEU A 281 14.53 -16.01 -11.28
C LEU A 281 13.72 -16.43 -10.04
N LEU A 282 13.66 -17.73 -9.72
CA LEU A 282 13.00 -18.22 -8.50
C LEU A 282 13.70 -17.75 -7.25
N SER A 283 15.05 -17.78 -7.23
CA SER A 283 15.81 -17.29 -6.08
C SER A 283 15.60 -15.77 -5.87
N PHE A 284 15.57 -15.01 -6.95
CA PHE A 284 15.27 -13.59 -6.93
C PHE A 284 13.86 -13.29 -6.37
N ILE A 285 12.84 -14.01 -6.87
CA ILE A 285 11.45 -13.79 -6.46
C ILE A 285 11.21 -14.21 -5.01
N PHE A 286 11.80 -15.31 -4.57
CA PHE A 286 11.44 -15.93 -3.28
C PHE A 286 12.48 -15.74 -2.16
N LEU A 287 13.76 -15.64 -2.48
CA LEU A 287 14.82 -15.68 -1.46
C LEU A 287 15.51 -14.33 -1.24
N GLN A 288 15.57 -13.48 -2.27
CA GLN A 288 16.20 -12.17 -2.16
C GLN A 288 15.45 -11.31 -1.14
N ASP A 289 16.17 -10.54 -0.34
CA ASP A 289 15.64 -9.62 0.68
C ASP A 289 14.65 -10.30 1.65
N ASN A 290 14.88 -11.57 1.95
CA ASN A 290 14.00 -12.36 2.81
C ASN A 290 12.50 -12.41 2.35
N ARG A 291 12.22 -12.17 1.07
CA ARG A 291 10.85 -12.11 0.52
C ARG A 291 10.01 -13.34 0.82
N TRP A 292 10.63 -14.51 1.03
CA TRP A 292 9.94 -15.71 1.46
C TRP A 292 9.12 -15.53 2.75
N LYS A 293 9.54 -14.60 3.64
CA LYS A 293 8.78 -14.27 4.86
C LYS A 293 7.40 -13.73 4.54
N PHE A 294 7.26 -12.87 3.51
CA PHE A 294 5.96 -12.33 3.07
C PHE A 294 5.04 -13.45 2.58
N TYR A 295 5.57 -14.40 1.81
CA TYR A 295 4.79 -15.54 1.33
C TYR A 295 4.34 -16.44 2.49
N ILE A 296 5.20 -16.72 3.46
CA ILE A 296 4.86 -17.50 4.66
C ILE A 296 3.83 -16.76 5.52
N ASN A 297 3.99 -15.45 5.74
CA ASN A 297 3.03 -14.65 6.46
C ASN A 297 1.67 -14.62 5.74
N GLY A 298 1.66 -14.38 4.42
CA GLY A 298 0.44 -14.41 3.62
C GLY A 298 -0.25 -15.79 3.66
N LEU A 299 0.52 -16.88 3.57
CA LEU A 299 0.00 -18.24 3.73
C LEU A 299 -0.58 -18.45 5.12
N GLY A 300 0.11 -17.98 6.17
CA GLY A 300 -0.39 -18.05 7.55
C GLY A 300 -1.73 -17.35 7.73
N ILE A 301 -1.84 -16.11 7.23
CA ILE A 301 -3.10 -15.34 7.25
C ILE A 301 -4.20 -16.09 6.49
N THR A 302 -3.90 -16.62 5.30
CA THR A 302 -4.85 -17.38 4.49
C THR A 302 -5.37 -18.62 5.23
N LEU A 303 -4.50 -19.36 5.90
CA LEU A 303 -4.87 -20.53 6.69
C LEU A 303 -5.76 -20.14 7.89
N VAL A 304 -5.43 -19.07 8.61
CA VAL A 304 -6.22 -18.58 9.73
C VAL A 304 -7.60 -18.12 9.27
N VAL A 305 -7.68 -17.30 8.21
CA VAL A 305 -8.95 -16.83 7.64
C VAL A 305 -9.80 -18.02 7.18
N SER A 306 -9.20 -18.99 6.48
CA SER A 306 -9.90 -20.19 6.00
C SER A 306 -10.45 -21.03 7.15
N LEU A 307 -9.65 -21.27 8.19
CA LEU A 307 -10.06 -22.04 9.36
C LEU A 307 -11.22 -21.37 10.09
N LEU A 308 -11.11 -20.07 10.34
CA LEU A 308 -12.18 -19.30 11.01
C LEU A 308 -13.45 -19.28 10.16
N SER A 309 -13.34 -19.13 8.84
CA SER A 309 -14.48 -19.16 7.92
C SER A 309 -15.20 -20.53 7.96
N VAL A 310 -14.45 -21.62 7.98
CA VAL A 310 -15.03 -22.98 8.09
C VAL A 310 -15.78 -23.14 9.42
N ILE A 311 -15.20 -22.67 10.53
CA ILE A 311 -15.87 -22.74 11.84
C ILE A 311 -17.19 -21.95 11.81
N VAL A 312 -17.17 -20.71 11.31
CA VAL A 312 -18.37 -19.87 11.17
C VAL A 312 -19.39 -20.55 10.26
N GLY A 313 -18.97 -21.08 9.12
CA GLY A 313 -19.84 -21.78 8.17
C GLY A 313 -20.51 -23.02 8.77
N ILE A 314 -19.76 -23.83 9.53
CA ILE A 314 -20.32 -24.99 10.23
C ILE A 314 -21.39 -24.57 11.25
N LEU A 315 -21.12 -23.52 12.03
CA LEU A 315 -22.07 -23.03 13.04
C LEU A 315 -23.37 -22.52 12.40
N ILE A 316 -23.26 -21.68 11.35
CA ILE A 316 -24.42 -21.16 10.62
C ILE A 316 -25.17 -22.29 9.92
N GLY A 317 -24.44 -23.16 9.21
CA GLY A 317 -25.02 -24.30 8.50
C GLY A 317 -25.76 -25.25 9.42
N LEU A 318 -25.23 -25.52 10.63
CA LEU A 318 -25.89 -26.33 11.65
C LEU A 318 -27.21 -25.70 12.11
N VAL A 319 -27.21 -24.38 12.38
CA VAL A 319 -28.46 -23.68 12.78
C VAL A 319 -29.50 -23.76 11.67
N VAL A 320 -29.11 -23.46 10.42
CA VAL A 320 -30.01 -23.55 9.26
C VAL A 320 -30.54 -24.97 9.07
N ALA A 321 -29.69 -25.98 9.17
CA ALA A 321 -30.11 -27.40 9.07
C ALA A 321 -31.08 -27.79 10.15
N LEU A 322 -30.84 -27.44 11.42
CA LEU A 322 -31.74 -27.75 12.54
C LEU A 322 -33.11 -27.08 12.38
N VAL A 323 -33.16 -25.85 11.92
CA VAL A 323 -34.41 -25.11 11.63
C VAL A 323 -35.22 -25.82 10.55
N ARG A 324 -34.57 -26.18 9.43
CA ARG A 324 -35.21 -26.88 8.30
C ARG A 324 -35.70 -28.28 8.71
N LEU A 325 -34.89 -29.03 9.46
CA LEU A 325 -35.25 -30.35 9.95
C LEU A 325 -36.45 -30.31 10.91
N GLY A 326 -36.49 -29.30 11.78
CA GLY A 326 -37.60 -29.09 12.71
C GLY A 326 -38.93 -28.78 12.00
N ALA A 327 -38.89 -28.06 10.90
CA ALA A 327 -40.07 -27.78 10.07
C ALA A 327 -40.51 -29.04 9.29
N ALA A 328 -39.58 -29.79 8.72
CA ALA A 328 -39.87 -31.04 8.02
C ALA A 328 -40.54 -32.07 8.94
N LYS A 329 -40.09 -32.22 10.19
CA LYS A 329 -40.72 -33.11 11.20
C LYS A 329 -42.16 -32.69 11.56
N LYS A 330 -42.53 -31.41 11.43
CA LYS A 330 -43.87 -30.90 11.70
C LYS A 330 -44.80 -30.96 10.48
N GLY A 331 -44.31 -31.41 9.33
CA GLY A 331 -45.09 -31.52 8.10
C GLY A 331 -45.58 -30.15 7.54
N ARG A 332 -45.09 -29.02 8.06
CA ARG A 332 -45.49 -27.69 7.61
C ARG A 332 -44.34 -26.68 7.63
N LYS A 333 -44.32 -25.76 6.66
CA LYS A 333 -43.39 -24.63 6.68
C LYS A 333 -43.68 -23.72 7.89
N THR A 334 -42.62 -23.28 8.51
CA THR A 334 -42.64 -22.34 9.64
C THR A 334 -41.90 -21.06 9.21
N ILE A 335 -42.22 -19.93 9.84
CA ILE A 335 -41.52 -18.65 9.53
C ILE A 335 -39.98 -18.81 9.57
N PRO A 336 -39.40 -19.44 10.63
CA PRO A 336 -37.95 -19.65 10.64
C PRO A 336 -37.44 -20.52 9.47
N SER A 337 -38.18 -21.55 9.04
CA SER A 337 -37.77 -22.39 7.92
C SER A 337 -37.85 -21.66 6.59
N THR A 338 -38.82 -20.76 6.43
CA THR A 338 -38.93 -19.94 5.22
C THR A 338 -37.77 -18.94 5.15
N ILE A 339 -37.36 -18.32 6.26
CA ILE A 339 -36.18 -17.45 6.34
C ILE A 339 -34.92 -18.25 6.01
N ALA A 340 -34.79 -19.47 6.55
CA ALA A 340 -33.64 -20.33 6.25
C ALA A 340 -33.59 -20.75 4.75
N ASP A 341 -34.73 -20.98 4.11
CA ASP A 341 -34.79 -21.28 2.69
C ASP A 341 -34.35 -20.07 1.86
N ILE A 342 -34.89 -18.87 2.15
CA ILE A 342 -34.49 -17.62 1.48
C ILE A 342 -32.98 -17.34 1.66
N TYR A 343 -32.46 -17.52 2.87
CA TYR A 343 -31.02 -17.36 3.15
C TYR A 343 -30.19 -18.27 2.25
N VAL A 344 -30.51 -19.57 2.18
CA VAL A 344 -29.78 -20.53 1.34
C VAL A 344 -29.86 -20.17 -0.14
N ASP A 345 -31.05 -19.76 -0.62
CA ASP A 345 -31.26 -19.42 -2.02
C ASP A 345 -30.47 -18.15 -2.41
N VAL A 346 -30.47 -17.12 -1.56
CA VAL A 346 -29.70 -15.88 -1.78
C VAL A 346 -28.20 -16.15 -1.77
N ILE A 347 -27.71 -16.83 -0.73
CA ILE A 347 -26.26 -17.07 -0.58
C ILE A 347 -25.71 -17.96 -1.71
N ARG A 348 -26.42 -19.03 -2.06
CA ARG A 348 -26.01 -19.89 -3.19
C ARG A 348 -26.23 -19.27 -4.57
N GLY A 349 -27.14 -18.32 -4.68
CA GLY A 349 -27.45 -17.60 -5.92
C GLY A 349 -26.52 -16.41 -6.22
N THR A 350 -25.71 -15.98 -5.25
CA THR A 350 -24.80 -14.83 -5.42
C THR A 350 -23.33 -15.28 -5.48
N PRO A 351 -22.51 -14.72 -6.40
CA PRO A 351 -21.07 -15.01 -6.44
C PRO A 351 -20.38 -14.61 -5.13
N SER A 352 -19.48 -15.46 -4.62
CA SER A 352 -18.76 -15.22 -3.36
C SER A 352 -17.95 -13.93 -3.35
N VAL A 353 -17.39 -13.55 -4.49
CA VAL A 353 -16.66 -12.27 -4.63
C VAL A 353 -17.58 -11.07 -4.41
N LEU A 354 -18.79 -11.11 -4.98
CA LEU A 354 -19.77 -10.04 -4.79
C LEU A 354 -20.21 -9.93 -3.32
N GLN A 355 -20.39 -11.07 -2.66
CA GLN A 355 -20.71 -11.11 -1.21
C GLN A 355 -19.58 -10.50 -0.39
N LEU A 356 -18.31 -10.83 -0.71
CA LEU A 356 -17.14 -10.24 -0.06
C LEU A 356 -17.12 -8.72 -0.22
N MET A 357 -17.33 -8.22 -1.43
CA MET A 357 -17.35 -6.77 -1.72
C MET A 357 -18.47 -6.06 -0.94
N ILE A 358 -19.69 -6.61 -0.93
CA ILE A 358 -20.81 -6.03 -0.18
C ILE A 358 -20.49 -5.98 1.33
N ILE A 359 -19.99 -7.09 1.88
CA ILE A 359 -19.67 -7.16 3.31
C ILE A 359 -18.53 -6.20 3.64
N TYR A 360 -17.48 -6.17 2.84
CA TYR A 360 -16.33 -5.30 3.07
C TYR A 360 -16.68 -3.82 2.98
N PHE A 361 -17.34 -3.39 1.90
CA PHE A 361 -17.61 -1.97 1.66
C PHE A 361 -18.88 -1.47 2.38
N ALA A 362 -19.98 -2.23 2.34
CA ALA A 362 -21.26 -1.76 2.86
C ALA A 362 -21.45 -2.02 4.36
N VAL A 363 -20.88 -3.12 4.90
CA VAL A 363 -21.07 -3.48 6.32
C VAL A 363 -19.91 -2.99 7.16
N PHE A 364 -18.66 -3.24 6.74
CA PHE A 364 -17.47 -2.91 7.53
C PHE A 364 -16.80 -1.59 7.12
N HIS A 365 -17.30 -0.89 6.10
CA HIS A 365 -16.78 0.40 5.62
C HIS A 365 -15.25 0.36 5.44
N SER A 366 -14.73 -0.70 4.83
CA SER A 366 -13.30 -0.93 4.53
C SER A 366 -12.37 -1.00 5.77
N ARG A 367 -12.91 -1.09 6.99
CA ARG A 367 -12.09 -0.99 8.22
C ARG A 367 -11.59 -2.31 8.79
N LEU A 368 -12.21 -3.45 8.44
CA LEU A 368 -11.94 -4.75 9.07
C LEU A 368 -11.80 -5.86 8.01
N GLY A 369 -10.80 -5.74 7.11
CA GLY A 369 -10.63 -6.63 5.96
C GLY A 369 -10.65 -8.13 6.30
N TYR A 370 -9.88 -8.56 7.30
CA TYR A 370 -9.85 -9.98 7.70
C TYR A 370 -11.18 -10.46 8.29
N VAL A 371 -11.86 -9.62 9.07
CA VAL A 371 -13.17 -9.94 9.64
C VAL A 371 -14.23 -10.04 8.54
N ALA A 372 -14.18 -9.13 7.56
CA ALA A 372 -15.05 -9.16 6.38
C ALA A 372 -14.84 -10.44 5.57
N ALA A 373 -13.59 -10.85 5.37
CA ALA A 373 -13.24 -12.08 4.66
C ALA A 373 -13.78 -13.31 5.42
N VAL A 374 -13.52 -13.43 6.72
CA VAL A 374 -14.05 -14.53 7.56
C VAL A 374 -15.57 -14.58 7.52
N ALA A 375 -16.25 -13.43 7.66
CA ALA A 375 -17.69 -13.34 7.59
C ALA A 375 -18.22 -13.77 6.23
N SER A 376 -17.67 -13.24 5.13
CA SER A 376 -18.12 -13.53 3.77
C SER A 376 -17.96 -15.00 3.40
N PHE A 377 -16.77 -15.58 3.63
CA PHE A 377 -16.52 -16.98 3.35
C PHE A 377 -17.23 -17.94 4.33
N GLY A 378 -17.44 -17.51 5.58
CA GLY A 378 -18.17 -18.30 6.56
C GLY A 378 -19.70 -18.33 6.34
N ILE A 379 -20.27 -17.33 5.71
CA ILE A 379 -21.69 -17.28 5.35
C ILE A 379 -21.98 -18.20 4.15
N ASN A 380 -21.04 -18.35 3.25
CA ASN A 380 -21.17 -19.12 2.02
C ASN A 380 -20.93 -20.63 2.25
#